data_62709efe9327557aaad9420f3a640f8e
#
_entry.id   62709efe9327557aaad9420f3a640f8e
#
_cell.length_a   1.000
_cell.length_b   1.000
_cell.length_c   1.000
_cell.angle_alpha   90.00
_cell.angle_beta   90.00
_cell.angle_gamma   90.00
#
_symmetry.space_group_name_H-M   'P 1'
#
loop_
_entity.id
_entity.type
_entity.pdbx_description
1 polymer ?
#
loop_
_entity_poly.entity_id
_entity_poly.type
_entity_poly.pdbx_seq_one_letter_code
_entity_poly.pdbx_strand_id
1 'polypeptide(L)'
;MNVDNKEVQKFDDISYSWWDPEGPFKPLHMLNPVRVNFIKNSINLKNKSLIDVGCGGGLLCEQLFSKTTKVKGIDMSNEAIEIAKTHQTLRNLDIDYQNISLDKLIKDSKIKYDVLTCLELIEHVPDPEKLIQDCISVTKNESDLFFSTLNRNLISY
;
A
#
# COMPACT_ATOMS: atom_id res chain seq x y z
N MET A 1 -9.31 5.47 15.65
CA MET A 1 -8.69 5.39 14.31
C MET A 1 -7.19 5.37 14.51
N ASN A 2 -6.48 4.40 13.94
CA ASN A 2 -5.03 4.23 14.11
C ASN A 2 -4.27 4.99 13.02
N VAL A 3 -4.36 6.33 13.06
CA VAL A 3 -3.79 7.25 12.05
C VAL A 3 -3.19 8.47 12.75
N ASP A 4 -1.98 8.84 12.36
CA ASP A 4 -1.36 10.12 12.71
C ASP A 4 -1.57 11.14 11.58
N ASN A 5 -2.44 12.12 11.81
CA ASN A 5 -2.76 13.15 10.82
C ASN A 5 -1.55 14.03 10.43
N LYS A 6 -0.55 14.16 11.30
CA LYS A 6 0.67 14.92 10.97
C LYS A 6 1.54 14.15 9.98
N GLU A 7 1.59 12.82 10.12
CA GLU A 7 2.29 11.97 9.15
C GLU A 7 1.58 12.00 7.79
N VAL A 8 0.23 11.88 7.76
CA VAL A 8 -0.54 12.00 6.51
C VAL A 8 -0.24 13.33 5.81
N GLN A 9 -0.27 14.46 6.54
CA GLN A 9 -0.01 15.78 5.97
C GLN A 9 1.39 15.91 5.35
N LYS A 10 2.42 15.30 5.93
CA LYS A 10 3.76 15.30 5.32
C LYS A 10 3.79 14.63 3.94
N PHE A 11 3.04 13.56 3.77
CA PHE A 11 2.93 12.89 2.48
C PHE A 11 2.08 13.69 1.49
N ASP A 12 0.99 14.33 1.95
CA ASP A 12 0.17 15.20 1.10
C ASP A 12 1.00 16.33 0.50
N ASP A 13 1.85 16.98 1.28
CA ASP A 13 2.64 18.15 0.88
C ASP A 13 3.60 17.86 -0.30
N ILE A 14 4.03 16.61 -0.47
CA ILE A 14 4.97 16.18 -1.51
C ILE A 14 4.37 15.21 -2.53
N SER A 15 3.10 14.86 -2.38
CA SER A 15 2.41 13.84 -3.17
C SER A 15 2.44 14.08 -4.68
N TYR A 16 2.43 15.36 -5.12
CA TYR A 16 2.49 15.76 -6.53
C TYR A 16 3.70 15.19 -7.29
N SER A 17 4.78 14.85 -6.56
CA SER A 17 6.01 14.29 -7.11
C SER A 17 6.10 12.76 -7.01
N TRP A 18 5.01 12.08 -6.65
CA TRP A 18 5.02 10.63 -6.35
C TRP A 18 5.66 9.78 -7.46
N TRP A 19 5.43 10.14 -8.70
CA TRP A 19 5.93 9.41 -9.87
C TRP A 19 7.21 9.99 -10.48
N ASP A 20 7.82 10.99 -9.82
CA ASP A 20 9.14 11.49 -10.20
C ASP A 20 10.24 10.60 -9.58
N PRO A 21 10.99 9.80 -10.38
CA PRO A 21 12.01 8.90 -9.86
C PRO A 21 13.24 9.63 -9.29
N GLU A 22 13.38 10.92 -9.56
CA GLU A 22 14.45 11.76 -9.01
C GLU A 22 13.97 12.68 -7.88
N GLY A 23 12.67 12.64 -7.58
CA GLY A 23 12.01 13.43 -6.54
C GLY A 23 12.18 12.87 -5.12
N PRO A 24 11.43 13.41 -4.15
CA PRO A 24 11.43 12.98 -2.76
C PRO A 24 11.16 11.48 -2.56
N PHE A 25 10.41 10.85 -3.46
CA PHE A 25 10.09 9.43 -3.42
C PHE A 25 11.10 8.52 -4.14
N LYS A 26 12.26 9.06 -4.56
CA LYS A 26 13.35 8.26 -5.18
C LYS A 26 13.69 6.98 -4.42
N PRO A 27 13.80 6.96 -3.07
CA PRO A 27 14.07 5.72 -2.34
C PRO A 27 13.00 4.64 -2.56
N LEU A 28 11.73 5.01 -2.65
CA LEU A 28 10.64 4.07 -2.95
C LEU A 28 10.77 3.51 -4.37
N HIS A 29 11.08 4.35 -5.36
CA HIS A 29 11.31 3.92 -6.74
C HIS A 29 12.47 2.93 -6.85
N MET A 30 13.56 3.14 -6.09
CA MET A 30 14.71 2.24 -6.07
C MET A 30 14.40 0.89 -5.39
N LEU A 31 13.60 0.90 -4.32
CA LEU A 31 13.26 -0.31 -3.56
C LEU A 31 12.13 -1.12 -4.20
N ASN A 32 11.21 -0.46 -4.91
CA ASN A 32 10.01 -1.11 -5.41
C ASN A 32 10.27 -2.31 -6.32
N PRO A 33 11.25 -2.30 -7.26
CA PRO A 33 11.57 -3.49 -8.06
C PRO A 33 11.97 -4.70 -7.23
N VAL A 34 12.71 -4.49 -6.14
CA VAL A 34 13.14 -5.56 -5.22
C VAL A 34 11.92 -6.15 -4.49
N ARG A 35 11.03 -5.30 -3.99
CA ARG A 35 9.78 -5.69 -3.32
C ARG A 35 8.88 -6.49 -4.26
N VAL A 36 8.64 -5.97 -5.45
CA VAL A 36 7.84 -6.63 -6.50
C VAL A 36 8.40 -8.00 -6.86
N ASN A 37 9.71 -8.10 -7.08
CA ASN A 37 10.36 -9.37 -7.39
C ASN A 37 10.23 -10.37 -6.23
N PHE A 38 10.43 -9.90 -4.99
CA PHE A 38 10.25 -10.74 -3.80
C PHE A 38 8.83 -11.31 -3.72
N ILE A 39 7.80 -10.46 -3.85
CA ILE A 39 6.39 -10.88 -3.81
C ILE A 39 6.08 -11.86 -4.95
N LYS A 40 6.44 -11.52 -6.18
CA LYS A 40 6.16 -12.36 -7.37
C LYS A 40 6.89 -13.72 -7.34
N ASN A 41 8.05 -13.78 -6.70
CA ASN A 41 8.79 -15.04 -6.54
C ASN A 41 8.27 -15.88 -5.36
N SER A 42 7.65 -15.24 -4.35
CA SER A 42 7.09 -15.93 -3.18
C SER A 42 5.73 -16.56 -3.46
N ILE A 43 4.91 -15.93 -4.31
CA ILE A 43 3.53 -16.36 -4.55
C ILE A 43 3.10 -16.19 -6.00
N ASN A 44 2.14 -17.01 -6.42
CA ASN A 44 1.46 -16.84 -7.71
C ASN A 44 0.22 -15.94 -7.52
N LEU A 45 0.25 -14.75 -8.10
CA LEU A 45 -0.83 -13.75 -8.00
C LEU A 45 -2.03 -14.04 -8.94
N LYS A 46 -1.93 -15.02 -9.83
CA LYS A 46 -2.99 -15.32 -10.80
C LYS A 46 -4.32 -15.67 -10.09
N ASN A 47 -5.39 -14.96 -10.45
CA ASN A 47 -6.74 -15.09 -9.89
C ASN A 47 -6.84 -14.80 -8.38
N LYS A 48 -5.86 -14.14 -7.80
CA LYS A 48 -5.90 -13.71 -6.40
C LYS A 48 -6.45 -12.30 -6.27
N SER A 49 -7.03 -11.99 -5.11
CA SER A 49 -7.38 -10.65 -4.67
C SER A 49 -6.29 -10.12 -3.75
N LEU A 50 -5.77 -8.94 -4.07
CA LEU A 50 -4.70 -8.28 -3.32
C LEU A 50 -5.21 -6.94 -2.76
N ILE A 51 -4.86 -6.66 -1.52
CA ILE A 51 -5.00 -5.33 -0.92
C ILE A 51 -3.64 -4.77 -0.51
N ASP A 52 -3.37 -3.52 -0.89
CA ASP A 52 -2.20 -2.74 -0.46
C ASP A 52 -2.65 -1.66 0.53
N VAL A 53 -2.22 -1.79 1.78
CA VAL A 53 -2.58 -0.90 2.90
C VAL A 53 -1.47 0.14 3.06
N GLY A 54 -1.80 1.41 2.88
CA GLY A 54 -0.83 2.50 2.75
C GLY A 54 -0.24 2.53 1.33
N CYS A 55 -1.09 2.42 0.31
CA CYS A 55 -0.64 2.30 -1.08
C CYS A 55 -0.02 3.57 -1.66
N GLY A 56 -0.16 4.72 -0.99
CA GLY A 56 0.28 6.02 -1.49
C GLY A 56 -0.19 6.29 -2.92
N GLY A 57 0.68 6.80 -3.77
CA GLY A 57 0.39 7.05 -5.20
C GLY A 57 0.36 5.81 -6.10
N GLY A 58 0.28 4.59 -5.52
CA GLY A 58 -0.01 3.36 -6.27
C GLY A 58 1.19 2.65 -6.90
N LEU A 59 2.42 3.02 -6.54
CA LEU A 59 3.64 2.49 -7.16
C LEU A 59 3.75 0.95 -7.09
N LEU A 60 3.42 0.35 -5.95
CA LEU A 60 3.42 -1.10 -5.76
C LEU A 60 2.22 -1.75 -6.45
N CYS A 61 1.03 -1.19 -6.26
CA CYS A 61 -0.22 -1.70 -6.84
C CYS A 61 -0.12 -1.89 -8.35
N GLU A 62 0.40 -0.89 -9.07
CA GLU A 62 0.52 -0.97 -10.54
C GLU A 62 1.51 -2.04 -11.00
N GLN A 63 2.60 -2.25 -10.26
CA GLN A 63 3.59 -3.28 -10.56
C GLN A 63 3.09 -4.71 -10.28
N LEU A 64 2.17 -4.87 -9.31
CA LEU A 64 1.55 -6.14 -8.96
C LEU A 64 0.27 -6.43 -9.76
N PHE A 65 -0.28 -5.41 -10.43
CA PHE A 65 -1.48 -5.57 -11.25
C PHE A 65 -1.26 -6.51 -12.43
N SER A 66 -2.26 -7.32 -12.71
CA SER A 66 -2.40 -8.08 -13.95
C SER A 66 -3.89 -8.25 -14.27
N LYS A 67 -4.24 -8.62 -15.51
CA LYS A 67 -5.64 -8.85 -15.91
C LYS A 67 -6.35 -9.93 -15.09
N THR A 68 -5.61 -10.75 -14.35
CA THR A 68 -6.16 -11.86 -13.54
C THR A 68 -6.02 -11.60 -12.04
N THR A 69 -5.37 -10.52 -11.62
CA THR A 69 -5.20 -10.14 -10.22
C THR A 69 -6.09 -8.94 -9.91
N LYS A 70 -7.02 -9.09 -8.96
CA LYS A 70 -7.84 -7.98 -8.47
C LYS A 70 -7.04 -7.21 -7.43
N VAL A 71 -6.70 -5.95 -7.72
CA VAL A 71 -5.89 -5.11 -6.83
C VAL A 71 -6.76 -4.00 -6.26
N LYS A 72 -6.69 -3.83 -4.93
CA LYS A 72 -7.20 -2.69 -4.19
C LYS A 72 -6.05 -1.98 -3.49
N GLY A 73 -5.99 -0.66 -3.61
CA GLY A 73 -5.12 0.20 -2.82
C GLY A 73 -5.92 1.08 -1.88
N ILE A 74 -5.53 1.16 -0.62
CA ILE A 74 -6.12 2.10 0.35
C ILE A 74 -5.04 2.97 0.97
N ASP A 75 -5.36 4.25 1.14
CA ASP A 75 -4.48 5.21 1.81
C ASP A 75 -5.32 6.30 2.50
N MET A 76 -4.73 6.95 3.50
CA MET A 76 -5.35 8.08 4.21
C MET A 76 -5.09 9.43 3.54
N SER A 77 -4.05 9.52 2.70
CA SER A 77 -3.78 10.69 1.87
C SER A 77 -4.75 10.73 0.69
N ASN A 78 -5.60 11.73 0.66
CA ASN A 78 -6.51 11.95 -0.47
C ASN A 78 -5.73 12.32 -1.74
N GLU A 79 -4.69 13.15 -1.58
CA GLU A 79 -3.83 13.62 -2.67
C GLU A 79 -3.09 12.45 -3.32
N ALA A 80 -2.53 11.54 -2.53
CA ALA A 80 -1.86 10.36 -3.06
C ALA A 80 -2.83 9.43 -3.83
N ILE A 81 -4.05 9.24 -3.31
CA ILE A 81 -5.09 8.44 -3.98
C ILE A 81 -5.51 9.07 -5.31
N GLU A 82 -5.69 10.39 -5.39
CA GLU A 82 -6.04 11.05 -6.65
C GLU A 82 -4.90 10.95 -7.69
N ILE A 83 -3.64 11.00 -7.25
CA ILE A 83 -2.47 10.74 -8.09
C ILE A 83 -2.46 9.29 -8.59
N ALA A 84 -2.70 8.31 -7.71
CA ALA A 84 -2.80 6.90 -8.09
C ALA A 84 -3.89 6.66 -9.14
N LYS A 85 -5.09 7.24 -8.97
CA LYS A 85 -6.20 7.17 -9.94
C LYS A 85 -5.85 7.84 -11.27
N THR A 86 -5.18 8.97 -11.24
CA THR A 86 -4.74 9.67 -12.45
C THR A 86 -3.74 8.82 -13.22
N HIS A 87 -2.73 8.30 -12.53
CA HIS A 87 -1.67 7.51 -13.16
C HIS A 87 -2.20 6.19 -13.73
N GLN A 88 -3.04 5.46 -13.00
CA GLN A 88 -3.67 4.24 -13.52
C GLN A 88 -4.50 4.49 -14.79
N THR A 89 -5.19 5.65 -14.86
CA THR A 89 -5.97 6.03 -16.05
C THR A 89 -5.07 6.20 -17.27
N LEU A 90 -3.93 6.89 -17.09
CA LEU A 90 -2.92 7.06 -18.15
C LEU A 90 -2.33 5.72 -18.62
N ARG A 91 -2.26 4.73 -17.72
CA ARG A 91 -1.72 3.39 -17.99
C ARG A 91 -2.80 2.39 -18.40
N ASN A 92 -4.07 2.78 -18.43
CA ASN A 92 -5.22 1.92 -18.71
C ASN A 92 -5.26 0.66 -17.82
N LEU A 93 -5.07 0.87 -16.50
CA LEU A 93 -5.12 -0.17 -15.48
C LEU A 93 -6.47 -0.11 -14.75
N ASP A 94 -6.92 -1.25 -14.23
CA ASP A 94 -8.17 -1.39 -13.45
C ASP A 94 -7.83 -1.78 -12.01
N ILE A 95 -7.52 -0.77 -11.19
CA ILE A 95 -7.17 -0.90 -9.78
C ILE A 95 -8.18 -0.11 -8.95
N ASP A 96 -8.71 -0.70 -7.89
CA ASP A 96 -9.66 -0.04 -6.98
C ASP A 96 -8.91 0.77 -5.91
N TYR A 97 -8.67 2.07 -6.17
CA TYR A 97 -8.07 2.98 -5.20
C TYR A 97 -9.11 3.71 -4.37
N GLN A 98 -8.96 3.67 -3.04
CA GLN A 98 -9.89 4.32 -2.11
C GLN A 98 -9.15 5.11 -1.02
N ASN A 99 -9.59 6.36 -0.80
CA ASN A 99 -9.19 7.14 0.37
C ASN A 99 -10.03 6.70 1.58
N ILE A 100 -9.53 5.70 2.30
CA ILE A 100 -10.22 5.09 3.42
C ILE A 100 -9.22 4.50 4.42
N SER A 101 -9.52 4.60 5.71
CA SER A 101 -8.74 3.89 6.74
C SER A 101 -9.07 2.40 6.77
N LEU A 102 -8.10 1.59 7.19
CA LEU A 102 -8.30 0.15 7.36
C LEU A 102 -9.43 -0.15 8.37
N ASP A 103 -9.50 0.58 9.48
CA ASP A 103 -10.60 0.49 10.47
C ASP A 103 -11.98 0.67 9.85
N LYS A 104 -12.09 1.64 8.91
CA LYS A 104 -13.36 1.91 8.22
C LYS A 104 -13.66 0.84 7.19
N LEU A 105 -12.67 0.39 6.43
CA LEU A 105 -12.83 -0.72 5.49
C LEU A 105 -13.35 -1.99 6.19
N ILE A 106 -12.80 -2.32 7.37
CA ILE A 106 -13.22 -3.48 8.18
C ILE A 106 -14.72 -3.38 8.56
N LYS A 107 -15.18 -2.17 8.89
CA LYS A 107 -16.60 -1.95 9.28
C LYS A 107 -17.53 -2.00 8.08
N ASP A 108 -17.11 -1.45 6.96
CA ASP A 108 -17.95 -1.24 5.79
C ASP A 108 -17.96 -2.45 4.83
N SER A 109 -16.99 -3.36 4.95
CA SER A 109 -16.84 -4.50 4.04
C SER A 109 -16.52 -5.80 4.77
N LYS A 110 -17.13 -6.89 4.29
CA LYS A 110 -16.81 -8.27 4.73
C LYS A 110 -15.87 -8.99 3.74
N ILE A 111 -15.37 -8.28 2.74
CA ILE A 111 -14.48 -8.86 1.73
C ILE A 111 -13.16 -9.25 2.41
N LYS A 112 -12.65 -10.42 2.04
CA LYS A 112 -11.36 -10.95 2.48
C LYS A 112 -10.43 -11.13 1.30
N TYR A 113 -9.17 -10.79 1.51
CA TYR A 113 -8.15 -10.81 0.47
C TYR A 113 -7.26 -12.04 0.56
N ASP A 114 -6.78 -12.51 -0.61
CA ASP A 114 -5.81 -13.62 -0.69
C ASP A 114 -4.39 -13.15 -0.35
N VAL A 115 -4.10 -11.88 -0.64
CA VAL A 115 -2.78 -11.27 -0.43
C VAL A 115 -2.95 -9.90 0.18
N LEU A 116 -2.10 -9.57 1.15
CA LEU A 116 -2.01 -8.23 1.72
C LEU A 116 -0.56 -7.75 1.68
N THR A 117 -0.38 -6.51 1.24
CA THR A 117 0.86 -5.76 1.40
C THR A 117 0.64 -4.58 2.33
N CYS A 118 1.59 -4.32 3.22
CA CYS A 118 1.64 -3.17 4.11
C CYS A 118 3.10 -2.79 4.30
N LEU A 119 3.60 -1.96 3.38
CA LEU A 119 5.03 -1.67 3.26
C LEU A 119 5.32 -0.23 3.66
N GLU A 120 6.31 -0.04 4.56
CA GLU A 120 6.73 1.27 5.09
C GLU A 120 5.57 2.08 5.72
N LEU A 121 4.63 1.41 6.39
CA LEU A 121 3.51 2.05 7.09
C LEU A 121 3.58 1.85 8.60
N ILE A 122 4.16 0.76 9.07
CA ILE A 122 4.18 0.36 10.49
C ILE A 122 4.80 1.45 11.37
N GLU A 123 5.84 2.12 10.88
CA GLU A 123 6.55 3.20 11.59
C GLU A 123 5.76 4.52 11.69
N HIS A 124 4.71 4.67 10.88
CA HIS A 124 3.92 5.92 10.79
C HIS A 124 2.58 5.86 11.53
N VAL A 125 2.28 4.74 12.20
CA VAL A 125 1.02 4.59 12.95
C VAL A 125 1.25 4.63 14.46
N PRO A 126 0.29 5.16 15.24
CA PRO A 126 0.38 5.18 16.70
C PRO A 126 0.44 3.81 17.37
N ASP A 127 -0.25 2.82 16.81
CA ASP A 127 -0.37 1.45 17.34
C ASP A 127 -0.06 0.43 16.24
N PRO A 128 1.21 0.00 16.09
CA PRO A 128 1.63 -1.00 15.11
C PRO A 128 0.99 -2.37 15.31
N GLU A 129 0.78 -2.80 16.55
CA GLU A 129 0.18 -4.09 16.87
C GLU A 129 -1.27 -4.14 16.36
N LYS A 130 -2.03 -3.08 16.64
CA LYS A 130 -3.39 -2.94 16.13
C LYS A 130 -3.43 -2.95 14.60
N LEU A 131 -2.49 -2.27 13.92
CA LEU A 131 -2.41 -2.29 12.46
C LEU A 131 -2.24 -3.72 11.93
N ILE A 132 -1.33 -4.50 12.52
CA ILE A 132 -1.10 -5.89 12.10
C ILE A 132 -2.36 -6.75 12.32
N GLN A 133 -3.02 -6.62 13.47
CA GLN A 133 -4.27 -7.34 13.76
C GLN A 133 -5.39 -6.97 12.77
N ASP A 134 -5.53 -5.70 12.45
CA ASP A 134 -6.49 -5.21 11.47
C ASP A 134 -6.18 -5.75 10.07
N CYS A 135 -4.90 -5.78 9.66
CA CYS A 135 -4.46 -6.39 8.41
C CYS A 135 -4.84 -7.89 8.34
N ILE A 136 -4.57 -8.64 9.40
CA ILE A 136 -4.96 -10.06 9.48
C ILE A 136 -6.48 -10.20 9.37
N SER A 137 -7.24 -9.29 9.98
CA SER A 137 -8.70 -9.35 10.00
C SER A 137 -9.36 -9.20 8.63
N VAL A 138 -8.68 -8.59 7.64
CA VAL A 138 -9.19 -8.41 6.26
C VAL A 138 -8.68 -9.48 5.29
N THR A 139 -7.93 -10.45 5.76
CA THR A 139 -7.38 -11.53 4.92
C THR A 139 -8.10 -12.86 5.14
N LYS A 140 -7.98 -13.77 4.19
CA LYS A 140 -8.48 -15.15 4.28
C LYS A 140 -7.60 -15.99 5.21
N ASN A 141 -8.08 -17.16 5.64
CA ASN A 141 -7.32 -18.03 6.55
C ASN A 141 -5.97 -18.51 5.97
N GLU A 142 -5.90 -18.71 4.65
CA GLU A 142 -4.68 -19.14 3.95
C GLU A 142 -4.22 -18.02 3.01
N SER A 143 -3.89 -16.87 3.58
CA SER A 143 -3.45 -15.67 2.85
C SER A 143 -1.97 -15.42 3.04
N ASP A 144 -1.38 -14.73 2.07
CA ASP A 144 0.01 -14.28 2.14
C ASP A 144 0.05 -12.81 2.57
N LEU A 145 0.79 -12.49 3.64
CA LEU A 145 0.94 -11.13 4.15
C LEU A 145 2.39 -10.68 4.04
N PHE A 146 2.60 -9.52 3.45
CA PHE A 146 3.92 -8.90 3.28
C PHE A 146 3.98 -7.59 4.04
N PHE A 147 4.92 -7.50 4.96
CA PHE A 147 5.21 -6.29 5.72
C PHE A 147 6.66 -5.86 5.49
N SER A 148 6.90 -4.57 5.42
CA SER A 148 8.25 -4.01 5.54
C SER A 148 8.22 -2.74 6.37
N THR A 149 9.33 -2.44 7.03
CA THR A 149 9.54 -1.20 7.78
C THR A 149 11.03 -0.88 7.83
N LEU A 150 11.36 0.38 7.90
CA LEU A 150 12.73 0.81 8.12
C LEU A 150 13.14 0.54 9.57
N ASN A 151 14.32 -0.04 9.74
CA ASN A 151 14.85 -0.28 11.06
C ASN A 151 15.26 1.05 11.71
N ARG A 152 14.62 1.43 12.80
CA ARG A 152 14.95 2.63 13.59
C ARG A 152 16.16 2.37 14.50
N ASN A 153 17.33 2.20 13.94
CA ASN A 153 18.58 2.19 14.70
C ASN A 153 19.42 3.44 14.37
N LEU A 154 20.45 3.72 15.23
CA LEU A 154 21.34 4.88 15.09
C LEU A 154 22.15 4.90 13.77
N ILE A 155 22.11 3.85 12.96
CA ILE A 155 22.84 3.70 11.69
C ILE A 155 21.93 3.98 10.48
N SER A 156 20.59 3.98 10.66
CA SER A 156 19.60 4.18 9.59
C SER A 156 19.14 5.64 9.46
N TYR A 157 19.82 6.58 10.16
CA TYR A 157 19.62 8.03 10.05
C TYR A 157 20.83 8.70 9.40
#